data_86c3b725d21df52e642f834679f2ab8e
#
_entry.id   86c3b725d21df52e642f834679f2ab8e
#
_cell.length_a   1.000
_cell.length_b   1.000
_cell.length_c   1.000
_cell.angle_alpha   90.00
_cell.angle_beta   90.00
_cell.angle_gamma   90.00
#
_symmetry.space_group_name_H-M   'P 1'
#
loop_
_entity.id
_entity.type
_entity.pdbx_description
1 polymer ?
#
loop_
_entity_poly.entity_id
_entity_poly.type
_entity_poly.pdbx_seq_one_letter_code
_entity_poly.pdbx_strand_id
1 'polypeptide(L)'
;MNPAQSVARPFGPSADLLSTTQFDLPTVEKLFALADGLRPLGRSEYTCDVLQGAVLSSLFFEPSTRTRLSFESAWARLGGTILTTTGFTFSSMAKGESIHDTARVISGYSDVIVMRHPDKGSVAELADASLVPVVNGGDGAGEHPTQALLDVYTLKRELGSRNKSVEGAVVAIVGDLRYGRTVHSLIDLLRLWKGVRFRLYSPASLELPREFFDRDDAHRLLVCDSVQEALRG
;
A
#
# COMPACT_ATOMS: atom_id res chain seq x y z
N MET A 1 20.63 34.90 -3.03
CA MET A 1 19.71 33.77 -3.17
C MET A 1 18.30 34.33 -3.02
N ASN A 2 17.46 34.18 -4.01
CA ASN A 2 16.10 34.73 -4.00
C ASN A 2 15.16 33.72 -3.34
N PRO A 3 14.55 34.01 -2.17
CA PRO A 3 13.73 33.04 -1.42
C PRO A 3 12.31 32.84 -1.95
N ALA A 4 12.00 33.34 -3.15
CA ALA A 4 10.62 33.46 -3.62
C ALA A 4 10.26 32.60 -4.83
N GLN A 5 10.97 31.53 -5.13
CA GLN A 5 10.41 30.49 -5.97
C GLN A 5 9.80 29.41 -5.06
N SER A 6 8.56 29.66 -4.62
CA SER A 6 7.75 28.59 -4.04
C SER A 6 7.57 27.53 -5.10
N VAL A 7 8.34 26.46 -5.03
CA VAL A 7 8.01 25.22 -5.74
C VAL A 7 6.65 24.82 -5.20
N ALA A 8 5.62 24.90 -6.03
CA ALA A 8 4.29 24.43 -5.69
C ALA A 8 4.46 22.98 -5.20
N ARG A 9 4.07 22.67 -3.95
CA ARG A 9 4.10 21.33 -3.41
C ARG A 9 3.25 20.46 -4.34
N PRO A 10 3.80 19.44 -5.02
CA PRO A 10 3.08 18.66 -6.00
C PRO A 10 1.91 17.87 -5.40
N PHE A 11 1.84 17.77 -4.07
CA PHE A 11 0.81 17.07 -3.35
C PHE A 11 0.19 18.01 -2.31
N GLY A 12 -1.11 18.25 -2.41
CA GLY A 12 -1.88 18.92 -1.37
C GLY A 12 -2.08 18.02 -0.15
N PRO A 13 -2.52 18.58 1.01
CA PRO A 13 -2.77 17.81 2.23
C PRO A 13 -3.87 16.74 2.09
N SER A 14 -4.58 16.69 0.97
CA SER A 14 -5.62 15.70 0.64
C SER A 14 -5.12 14.52 -0.22
N ALA A 15 -3.81 14.35 -0.37
CA ALA A 15 -3.22 13.30 -1.21
C ALA A 15 -2.77 12.05 -0.41
N ASP A 16 -3.47 11.72 0.67
CA ASP A 16 -3.19 10.53 1.47
C ASP A 16 -3.49 9.26 0.68
N LEU A 17 -2.68 8.24 0.91
CA LEU A 17 -2.87 6.89 0.40
C LEU A 17 -3.07 5.92 1.57
N LEU A 18 -4.32 5.76 2.02
CA LEU A 18 -4.66 5.01 3.23
C LEU A 18 -5.34 3.68 2.94
N SER A 19 -6.14 3.60 1.87
CA SER A 19 -7.01 2.47 1.57
C SER A 19 -7.05 2.16 0.08
N THR A 20 -7.31 0.90 -0.27
CA THR A 20 -7.59 0.47 -1.65
C THR A 20 -8.91 1.03 -2.19
N THR A 21 -9.83 1.42 -1.32
CA THR A 21 -11.13 2.01 -1.69
C THR A 21 -11.02 3.41 -2.29
N GLN A 22 -9.85 4.06 -2.17
CA GLN A 22 -9.58 5.37 -2.77
C GLN A 22 -9.33 5.30 -4.29
N PHE A 23 -9.19 4.09 -4.85
CA PHE A 23 -8.87 3.89 -6.25
C PHE A 23 -10.09 3.59 -7.10
N ASP A 24 -10.11 4.16 -8.29
CA ASP A 24 -10.87 3.70 -9.44
C ASP A 24 -9.93 3.04 -10.49
N LEU A 25 -10.51 2.30 -11.41
CA LEU A 25 -9.72 1.59 -12.43
C LEU A 25 -8.88 2.55 -13.29
N PRO A 26 -9.38 3.71 -13.77
CA PRO A 26 -8.55 4.66 -14.51
C PRO A 26 -7.34 5.17 -13.74
N THR A 27 -7.47 5.41 -12.44
CA THR A 27 -6.35 5.84 -11.58
C THR A 27 -5.31 4.74 -11.43
N VAL A 28 -5.75 3.49 -11.19
CA VAL A 28 -4.83 2.35 -11.09
C VAL A 28 -4.08 2.13 -12.40
N GLU A 29 -4.76 2.23 -13.54
CA GLU A 29 -4.12 2.07 -14.86
C GLU A 29 -3.07 3.16 -15.13
N LYS A 30 -3.32 4.40 -14.73
CA LYS A 30 -2.33 5.49 -14.81
C LYS A 30 -1.12 5.21 -13.92
N LEU A 31 -1.34 4.72 -12.69
CA LEU A 31 -0.25 4.34 -11.78
C LEU A 31 0.60 3.21 -12.37
N PHE A 32 -0.03 2.21 -12.99
CA PHE A 32 0.69 1.11 -13.61
C PHE A 32 1.50 1.54 -14.84
N ALA A 33 0.95 2.44 -15.65
CA ALA A 33 1.69 3.03 -16.79
C ALA A 33 2.91 3.84 -16.29
N LEU A 34 2.76 4.60 -15.21
CA LEU A 34 3.86 5.31 -14.57
C LEU A 34 4.91 4.33 -14.01
N ALA A 35 4.48 3.26 -13.35
CA ALA A 35 5.37 2.23 -12.83
C ALA A 35 6.18 1.55 -13.95
N ASP A 36 5.56 1.27 -15.10
CA ASP A 36 6.28 0.75 -16.28
C ASP A 36 7.35 1.72 -16.78
N GLY A 37 7.06 3.02 -16.81
CA GLY A 37 8.01 4.07 -17.18
C GLY A 37 9.17 4.22 -16.19
N LEU A 38 8.94 3.94 -14.91
CA LEU A 38 9.95 4.05 -13.85
C LEU A 38 10.81 2.77 -13.67
N ARG A 39 10.52 1.68 -14.37
CA ARG A 39 11.29 0.43 -14.24
C ARG A 39 12.78 0.59 -14.53
N PRO A 40 13.21 1.32 -15.57
CA PRO A 40 14.63 1.56 -15.81
C PRO A 40 15.31 2.28 -14.64
N LEU A 41 14.63 3.27 -14.01
CA LEU A 41 15.12 3.91 -12.79
C LEU A 41 15.28 2.90 -11.65
N GLY A 42 14.29 2.03 -11.44
CA GLY A 42 14.35 0.94 -10.46
C GLY A 42 15.53 -0.01 -10.68
N ARG A 43 16.02 -0.14 -11.91
CA ARG A 43 17.19 -0.95 -12.31
C ARG A 43 18.49 -0.18 -12.33
N SER A 44 18.50 1.09 -11.91
CA SER A 44 19.67 1.97 -11.95
C SER A 44 20.22 2.24 -13.38
N GLU A 45 19.37 2.19 -14.39
CA GLU A 45 19.73 2.47 -15.78
C GLU A 45 19.89 3.98 -16.04
N TYR A 46 19.31 4.83 -15.19
CA TYR A 46 19.52 6.28 -15.14
C TYR A 46 19.31 6.82 -13.73
N THR A 47 19.69 8.08 -13.51
CA THR A 47 19.48 8.80 -12.26
C THR A 47 18.31 9.79 -12.41
N CYS A 48 17.63 10.11 -11.30
CA CYS A 48 16.51 11.04 -11.24
C CYS A 48 16.66 11.93 -10.01
N ASP A 49 16.32 13.20 -10.16
CA ASP A 49 16.39 14.22 -9.11
C ASP A 49 15.05 14.97 -8.90
N VAL A 50 13.95 14.39 -9.41
CA VAL A 50 12.61 15.01 -9.36
C VAL A 50 12.13 15.34 -7.95
N LEU A 51 12.64 14.64 -6.94
CA LEU A 51 12.39 14.88 -5.52
C LEU A 51 13.58 15.54 -4.80
N GLN A 52 14.50 16.18 -5.52
CA GLN A 52 15.60 16.87 -4.89
C GLN A 52 15.10 17.96 -3.91
N GLY A 53 15.58 17.88 -2.66
CA GLY A 53 15.15 18.77 -1.57
C GLY A 53 13.89 18.33 -0.84
N ALA A 54 13.15 17.35 -1.35
CA ALA A 54 12.01 16.77 -0.64
C ALA A 54 12.45 15.74 0.41
N VAL A 55 11.73 15.67 1.52
CA VAL A 55 12.02 14.83 2.68
C VAL A 55 10.89 13.84 2.91
N LEU A 56 11.22 12.54 2.97
CA LEU A 56 10.34 11.48 3.41
C LEU A 56 10.58 11.16 4.87
N SER A 57 9.54 11.17 5.70
CA SER A 57 9.58 10.52 7.02
C SER A 57 9.10 9.07 6.92
N SER A 58 9.99 8.13 7.25
CA SER A 58 9.76 6.67 7.21
C SER A 58 9.56 6.16 8.65
N LEU A 59 8.29 5.97 9.05
CA LEU A 59 7.88 5.63 10.42
C LEU A 59 7.42 4.17 10.49
N PHE A 60 8.29 3.28 10.94
CA PHE A 60 7.98 1.85 11.00
C PHE A 60 7.97 1.36 12.45
N PHE A 61 6.78 1.28 13.05
CA PHE A 61 6.55 0.81 14.42
C PHE A 61 6.34 -0.70 14.50
N GLU A 62 6.12 -1.37 13.38
CA GLU A 62 6.10 -2.83 13.25
C GLU A 62 7.29 -3.28 12.39
N PRO A 63 8.02 -4.35 12.75
CA PRO A 63 9.15 -4.85 11.96
C PRO A 63 8.78 -5.13 10.51
N SER A 64 9.48 -4.52 9.57
CA SER A 64 9.26 -4.71 8.13
C SER A 64 10.49 -4.31 7.32
N THR A 65 11.31 -5.28 6.97
CA THR A 65 12.51 -5.02 6.17
C THR A 65 12.15 -4.64 4.73
N ARG A 66 11.36 -5.47 4.07
CA ARG A 66 11.04 -5.29 2.64
C ARG A 66 10.27 -3.99 2.37
N THR A 67 9.18 -3.76 3.09
CA THR A 67 8.34 -2.58 2.87
C THR A 67 9.10 -1.29 3.15
N ARG A 68 9.79 -1.21 4.29
CA ARG A 68 10.59 -0.03 4.64
C ARG A 68 11.64 0.27 3.59
N LEU A 69 12.49 -0.68 3.27
CA LEU A 69 13.56 -0.49 2.29
C LEU A 69 13.03 -0.18 0.88
N SER A 70 11.85 -0.69 0.51
CA SER A 70 11.26 -0.37 -0.79
C SER A 70 10.85 1.10 -0.90
N PHE A 71 10.19 1.67 0.12
CA PHE A 71 9.86 3.10 0.15
C PHE A 71 11.10 3.98 0.21
N GLU A 72 12.03 3.66 1.11
CA GLU A 72 13.28 4.41 1.26
C GLU A 72 14.11 4.38 -0.02
N SER A 73 14.28 3.21 -0.64
CA SER A 73 14.99 3.07 -1.90
C SER A 73 14.32 3.82 -3.05
N ALA A 74 12.98 3.76 -3.16
CA ALA A 74 12.24 4.47 -4.19
C ALA A 74 12.44 5.99 -4.05
N TRP A 75 12.31 6.52 -2.83
CA TRP A 75 12.48 7.94 -2.55
C TRP A 75 13.91 8.43 -2.85
N ALA A 76 14.92 7.66 -2.40
CA ALA A 76 16.32 7.97 -2.67
C ALA A 76 16.64 7.94 -4.18
N ARG A 77 16.08 6.99 -4.94
CA ARG A 77 16.27 6.92 -6.41
C ARG A 77 15.64 8.09 -7.16
N LEU A 78 14.63 8.72 -6.58
CA LEU A 78 14.02 9.94 -7.11
C LEU A 78 14.75 11.22 -6.66
N GLY A 79 15.85 11.10 -5.91
CA GLY A 79 16.70 12.21 -5.48
C GLY A 79 16.30 12.84 -4.14
N GLY A 80 15.32 12.28 -3.42
CA GLY A 80 14.88 12.81 -2.14
C GLY A 80 15.70 12.34 -0.93
N THR A 81 15.51 13.03 0.20
CA THR A 81 16.14 12.73 1.49
C THR A 81 15.20 11.92 2.37
N ILE A 82 15.74 11.09 3.28
CA ILE A 82 14.94 10.21 4.13
C ILE A 82 15.29 10.46 5.60
N LEU A 83 14.25 10.65 6.41
CA LEU A 83 14.30 10.58 7.87
C LEU A 83 13.62 9.29 8.29
N THR A 84 14.32 8.42 9.00
CA THR A 84 13.77 7.11 9.39
C THR A 84 13.72 6.94 10.89
N THR A 85 12.62 6.36 11.36
CA THR A 85 12.46 5.89 12.75
C THR A 85 11.91 4.46 12.73
N THR A 86 12.45 3.61 13.58
CA THR A 86 12.05 2.19 13.68
C THR A 86 11.79 1.79 15.11
N GLY A 87 10.62 1.15 15.33
CA GLY A 87 10.19 0.61 16.61
C GLY A 87 9.71 1.66 17.61
N PHE A 88 8.88 1.20 18.55
CA PHE A 88 8.36 2.06 19.63
C PHE A 88 9.44 2.48 20.63
N THR A 89 10.37 1.58 20.93
CA THR A 89 11.35 1.74 22.04
C THR A 89 12.22 2.99 21.91
N PHE A 90 12.44 3.46 20.69
CA PHE A 90 13.30 4.61 20.40
C PHE A 90 12.52 5.85 19.99
N SER A 91 11.18 5.83 20.07
CA SER A 91 10.34 6.96 19.74
C SER A 91 9.79 7.62 21.02
N SER A 92 9.36 8.87 20.90
CA SER A 92 8.66 9.61 21.97
C SER A 92 7.31 8.96 22.34
N MET A 93 6.72 8.16 21.44
CA MET A 93 5.53 7.35 21.70
C MET A 93 5.75 6.36 22.85
N ALA A 94 6.98 5.82 23.03
CA ALA A 94 7.32 5.00 24.18
C ALA A 94 7.19 5.73 25.54
N LYS A 95 7.16 7.07 25.51
CA LYS A 95 6.99 7.94 26.67
C LYS A 95 5.56 8.47 26.81
N GLY A 96 4.62 7.98 25.98
CA GLY A 96 3.21 8.36 26.02
C GLY A 96 2.82 9.52 25.09
N GLU A 97 3.68 9.90 24.12
CA GLU A 97 3.28 10.84 23.08
C GLU A 97 2.19 10.23 22.19
N SER A 98 1.15 11.01 21.90
CA SER A 98 0.05 10.55 21.05
C SER A 98 0.46 10.44 19.57
N ILE A 99 -0.24 9.60 18.80
CA ILE A 99 -0.08 9.56 17.34
C ILE A 99 -0.36 10.94 16.73
N HIS A 100 -1.37 11.64 17.25
CA HIS A 100 -1.74 12.98 16.82
C HIS A 100 -0.59 13.99 16.99
N ASP A 101 0.06 14.02 18.17
CA ASP A 101 1.17 14.94 18.43
C ASP A 101 2.40 14.58 17.59
N THR A 102 2.70 13.28 17.47
CA THR A 102 3.74 12.76 16.57
C THR A 102 3.50 13.21 15.12
N ALA A 103 2.26 13.12 14.62
CA ALA A 103 1.91 13.58 13.28
C ALA A 103 2.21 15.05 13.06
N ARG A 104 1.82 15.90 14.01
CA ARG A 104 2.04 17.37 13.96
C ARG A 104 3.51 17.71 13.93
N VAL A 105 4.30 17.10 14.81
CA VAL A 105 5.75 17.33 14.89
C VAL A 105 6.45 16.88 13.61
N ILE A 106 6.20 15.64 13.17
CA ILE A 106 6.87 15.06 12.00
C ILE A 106 6.47 15.78 10.70
N SER A 107 5.23 16.27 10.59
CA SER A 107 4.81 17.10 9.45
C SER A 107 5.64 18.38 9.29
N GLY A 108 6.25 18.88 10.37
CA GLY A 108 7.14 20.04 10.32
C GLY A 108 8.52 19.72 9.74
N TYR A 109 8.88 18.44 9.63
CA TYR A 109 10.20 17.99 9.17
C TYR A 109 10.19 17.33 7.80
N SER A 110 9.02 17.05 7.25
CA SER A 110 8.89 16.24 6.02
C SER A 110 7.83 16.77 5.07
N ASP A 111 7.92 16.32 3.82
CA ASP A 111 6.96 16.62 2.75
C ASP A 111 5.98 15.46 2.53
N VAL A 112 6.36 14.23 2.92
CA VAL A 112 5.52 13.02 2.89
C VAL A 112 5.88 12.14 4.09
N ILE A 113 4.89 11.47 4.66
CA ILE A 113 5.09 10.48 5.72
C ILE A 113 4.65 9.11 5.20
N VAL A 114 5.50 8.09 5.35
CA VAL A 114 5.09 6.68 5.24
C VAL A 114 5.05 6.10 6.64
N MET A 115 3.91 5.53 7.04
CA MET A 115 3.78 4.90 8.34
C MET A 115 3.34 3.45 8.24
N ARG A 116 3.96 2.59 9.07
CA ARG A 116 3.52 1.24 9.37
C ARG A 116 3.33 1.07 10.87
N HIS A 117 2.18 0.57 11.28
CA HIS A 117 1.81 0.41 12.70
C HIS A 117 1.17 -0.95 12.94
N PRO A 118 1.37 -1.59 14.13
CA PRO A 118 0.72 -2.86 14.47
C PRO A 118 -0.79 -2.73 14.75
N ASP A 119 -1.26 -1.56 15.16
CA ASP A 119 -2.66 -1.35 15.54
C ASP A 119 -3.46 -0.79 14.36
N LYS A 120 -4.59 -1.42 14.05
CA LYS A 120 -5.52 -0.99 13.00
C LYS A 120 -6.09 0.40 13.31
N GLY A 121 -6.10 1.28 12.30
CA GLY A 121 -6.62 2.64 12.41
C GLY A 121 -5.55 3.70 12.71
N SER A 122 -4.38 3.30 13.20
CA SER A 122 -3.31 4.22 13.60
C SER A 122 -2.78 5.08 12.45
N VAL A 123 -2.73 4.53 11.23
CA VAL A 123 -2.26 5.30 10.07
C VAL A 123 -3.28 6.36 9.66
N ALA A 124 -4.57 6.06 9.77
CA ALA A 124 -5.64 7.03 9.52
C ALA A 124 -5.65 8.13 10.60
N GLU A 125 -5.47 7.77 11.88
CA GLU A 125 -5.33 8.74 12.98
C GLU A 125 -4.15 9.69 12.75
N LEU A 126 -3.01 9.18 12.29
CA LEU A 126 -1.86 10.01 11.94
C LEU A 126 -2.18 10.94 10.77
N ALA A 127 -2.86 10.44 9.73
CA ALA A 127 -3.23 11.20 8.55
C ALA A 127 -4.18 12.37 8.89
N ASP A 128 -5.15 12.15 9.76
CA ASP A 128 -6.11 13.18 10.21
C ASP A 128 -5.40 14.37 10.89
N ALA A 129 -4.29 14.12 11.56
CA ALA A 129 -3.51 15.17 12.24
C ALA A 129 -2.36 15.72 11.40
N SER A 130 -1.97 15.05 10.33
CA SER A 130 -0.84 15.40 9.49
C SER A 130 -1.10 16.66 8.66
N LEU A 131 -0.04 17.46 8.45
CA LEU A 131 -0.05 18.61 7.53
C LEU A 131 0.52 18.27 6.15
N VAL A 132 0.98 17.04 5.97
CA VAL A 132 1.58 16.54 4.73
C VAL A 132 0.97 15.18 4.38
N PRO A 133 1.03 14.76 3.10
CA PRO A 133 0.48 13.46 2.68
C PRO A 133 1.04 12.27 3.47
N VAL A 134 0.14 11.34 3.78
CA VAL A 134 0.46 10.11 4.50
C VAL A 134 0.22 8.88 3.61
N VAL A 135 1.19 7.97 3.60
CA VAL A 135 1.10 6.69 2.89
C VAL A 135 1.07 5.54 3.89
N ASN A 136 0.06 4.70 3.76
CA ASN A 136 -0.11 3.50 4.56
C ASN A 136 0.85 2.38 4.11
N GLY A 137 1.88 2.12 4.92
CA GLY A 137 2.86 1.02 4.74
C GLY A 137 2.46 -0.29 5.44
N GLY A 138 1.22 -0.36 5.95
CA GLY A 138 0.65 -1.50 6.68
C GLY A 138 0.08 -1.10 8.04
N ASP A 139 -1.19 -1.39 8.28
CA ASP A 139 -1.99 -0.91 9.38
C ASP A 139 -2.61 -2.09 10.15
N GLY A 140 -1.84 -2.72 10.99
CA GLY A 140 -2.28 -3.88 11.78
C GLY A 140 -2.91 -4.99 10.92
N ALA A 141 -4.09 -5.45 11.31
CA ALA A 141 -4.93 -6.36 10.51
C ALA A 141 -5.83 -5.61 9.49
N GLY A 142 -5.63 -4.30 9.33
CA GLY A 142 -6.40 -3.45 8.40
C GLY A 142 -5.96 -3.59 6.95
N GLU A 143 -5.36 -2.55 6.40
CA GLU A 143 -5.01 -2.49 4.98
C GLU A 143 -3.51 -2.35 4.69
N HIS A 144 -3.14 -2.70 3.47
CA HIS A 144 -1.83 -2.43 2.89
C HIS A 144 -2.00 -2.08 1.39
N PRO A 145 -2.48 -0.87 1.08
CA PRO A 145 -2.89 -0.50 -0.28
C PRO A 145 -1.76 -0.60 -1.30
N THR A 146 -0.54 -0.21 -0.93
CA THR A 146 0.61 -0.30 -1.84
C THR A 146 1.02 -1.74 -2.14
N GLN A 147 0.80 -2.68 -1.22
CA GLN A 147 1.02 -4.10 -1.50
C GLN A 147 -0.03 -4.63 -2.48
N ALA A 148 -1.30 -4.27 -2.31
CA ALA A 148 -2.35 -4.65 -3.25
C ALA A 148 -2.06 -4.13 -4.67
N LEU A 149 -1.62 -2.87 -4.81
CA LEU A 149 -1.20 -2.31 -6.10
C LEU A 149 -0.04 -3.11 -6.71
N LEU A 150 0.97 -3.46 -5.92
CA LEU A 150 2.12 -4.26 -6.37
C LEU A 150 1.69 -5.66 -6.83
N ASP A 151 0.81 -6.31 -6.08
CA ASP A 151 0.32 -7.65 -6.39
C ASP A 151 -0.52 -7.63 -7.68
N VAL A 152 -1.44 -6.68 -7.84
CA VAL A 152 -2.25 -6.54 -9.06
C VAL A 152 -1.39 -6.15 -10.26
N TYR A 153 -0.40 -5.26 -10.09
CA TYR A 153 0.56 -4.94 -11.14
C TYR A 153 1.33 -6.18 -11.60
N THR A 154 1.75 -7.03 -10.67
CA THR A 154 2.42 -8.29 -10.97
C THR A 154 1.50 -9.24 -11.72
N LEU A 155 0.26 -9.42 -11.23
CA LEU A 155 -0.75 -10.23 -11.92
C LEU A 155 -1.01 -9.75 -13.34
N LYS A 156 -1.20 -8.44 -13.54
CA LYS A 156 -1.42 -7.85 -14.85
C LYS A 156 -0.27 -8.16 -15.82
N ARG A 157 0.95 -8.04 -15.37
CA ARG A 157 2.14 -8.33 -16.19
C ARG A 157 2.28 -9.80 -16.53
N GLU A 158 2.11 -10.68 -15.54
CA GLU A 158 2.21 -12.14 -15.73
C GLU A 158 1.10 -12.66 -16.64
N LEU A 159 -0.11 -12.17 -16.49
CA LEU A 159 -1.22 -12.51 -17.39
C LEU A 159 -0.98 -11.96 -18.79
N GLY A 160 -0.54 -10.69 -18.91
CA GLY A 160 -0.23 -10.06 -20.18
C GLY A 160 0.87 -10.79 -20.97
N SER A 161 1.91 -11.30 -20.30
CA SER A 161 2.96 -12.12 -20.92
C SER A 161 2.43 -13.43 -21.52
N ARG A 162 1.23 -13.87 -21.12
CA ARG A 162 0.53 -15.05 -21.58
C ARG A 162 -0.68 -14.73 -22.48
N ASN A 163 -0.79 -13.49 -22.95
CA ASN A 163 -1.93 -12.98 -23.72
C ASN A 163 -3.28 -13.10 -22.97
N LYS A 164 -3.26 -12.96 -21.65
CA LYS A 164 -4.44 -12.99 -20.78
C LYS A 164 -4.64 -11.61 -20.12
N SER A 165 -5.87 -11.33 -19.71
CA SER A 165 -6.25 -10.11 -18.99
C SER A 165 -6.50 -10.39 -17.51
N VAL A 166 -6.44 -9.35 -16.68
CA VAL A 166 -6.95 -9.40 -15.31
C VAL A 166 -8.48 -9.54 -15.32
N GLU A 167 -9.16 -8.95 -16.31
CA GLU A 167 -10.61 -9.14 -16.49
C GLU A 167 -10.94 -10.62 -16.69
N GLY A 168 -11.92 -11.09 -15.92
CA GLY A 168 -12.35 -12.49 -15.94
C GLY A 168 -11.37 -13.49 -15.30
N ALA A 169 -10.27 -13.03 -14.76
CA ALA A 169 -9.29 -13.90 -14.11
C ALA A 169 -9.89 -14.66 -12.92
N VAL A 170 -9.38 -15.86 -12.67
CA VAL A 170 -9.64 -16.64 -11.46
C VAL A 170 -8.39 -16.60 -10.60
N VAL A 171 -8.51 -16.06 -9.39
CA VAL A 171 -7.41 -15.90 -8.44
C VAL A 171 -7.61 -16.85 -7.27
N ALA A 172 -6.69 -17.80 -7.08
CA ALA A 172 -6.70 -18.68 -5.92
C ALA A 172 -5.93 -18.00 -4.77
N ILE A 173 -6.55 -17.92 -3.59
CA ILE A 173 -5.93 -17.42 -2.37
C ILE A 173 -5.99 -18.51 -1.30
N VAL A 174 -4.82 -18.88 -0.79
CA VAL A 174 -4.66 -20.03 0.11
C VAL A 174 -3.87 -19.61 1.35
N GLY A 175 -4.37 -19.91 2.54
CA GLY A 175 -3.66 -19.69 3.79
C GLY A 175 -4.45 -18.89 4.83
N ASP A 176 -3.83 -17.87 5.45
CA ASP A 176 -4.49 -17.00 6.41
C ASP A 176 -5.32 -15.93 5.70
N LEU A 177 -6.62 -16.16 5.59
CA LEU A 177 -7.55 -15.21 4.98
C LEU A 177 -8.18 -14.28 6.02
N ARG A 178 -8.02 -14.60 7.32
CA ARG A 178 -8.65 -13.84 8.40
C ARG A 178 -7.84 -12.62 8.82
N TYR A 179 -6.54 -12.78 8.99
CA TYR A 179 -5.64 -11.72 9.46
C TYR A 179 -4.73 -11.18 8.36
N GLY A 180 -4.79 -11.78 7.18
CA GLY A 180 -3.98 -11.42 6.05
C GLY A 180 -4.42 -10.10 5.40
N ARG A 181 -4.04 -8.94 5.97
CA ARG A 181 -4.36 -7.61 5.42
C ARG A 181 -4.06 -7.47 3.92
N THR A 182 -3.02 -8.14 3.44
CA THR A 182 -2.67 -8.15 2.00
C THR A 182 -3.72 -8.88 1.17
N VAL A 183 -4.34 -9.92 1.72
CA VAL A 183 -5.45 -10.64 1.09
C VAL A 183 -6.68 -9.74 0.97
N HIS A 184 -7.03 -9.06 2.05
CA HIS A 184 -8.17 -8.14 2.10
C HIS A 184 -8.03 -7.03 1.06
N SER A 185 -6.92 -6.31 1.11
CA SER A 185 -6.63 -5.23 0.16
C SER A 185 -6.53 -5.72 -1.29
N LEU A 186 -6.01 -6.94 -1.53
CA LEU A 186 -5.94 -7.54 -2.87
C LEU A 186 -7.33 -7.85 -3.42
N ILE A 187 -8.20 -8.48 -2.61
CA ILE A 187 -9.59 -8.76 -3.01
C ILE A 187 -10.30 -7.45 -3.35
N ASP A 188 -10.19 -6.43 -2.50
CA ASP A 188 -10.86 -5.15 -2.69
C ASP A 188 -10.37 -4.44 -3.95
N LEU A 189 -9.07 -4.40 -4.21
CA LEU A 189 -8.55 -3.77 -5.41
C LEU A 189 -8.93 -4.52 -6.69
N LEU A 190 -8.86 -5.86 -6.69
CA LEU A 190 -9.22 -6.68 -7.86
C LEU A 190 -10.71 -6.62 -8.24
N ARG A 191 -11.57 -6.18 -7.33
CA ARG A 191 -12.98 -5.91 -7.63
C ARG A 191 -13.21 -4.83 -8.68
N LEU A 192 -12.24 -3.97 -8.93
CA LEU A 192 -12.29 -2.95 -9.98
C LEU A 192 -12.35 -3.57 -11.38
N TRP A 193 -11.86 -4.80 -11.57
CA TRP A 193 -11.91 -5.50 -12.87
C TRP A 193 -13.16 -6.37 -12.95
N LYS A 194 -13.82 -6.30 -14.12
CA LYS A 194 -15.03 -7.09 -14.37
C LYS A 194 -14.70 -8.58 -14.42
N GLY A 195 -15.59 -9.39 -13.83
CA GLY A 195 -15.57 -10.84 -13.95
C GLY A 195 -14.43 -11.55 -13.20
N VAL A 196 -13.61 -10.84 -12.41
CA VAL A 196 -12.62 -11.49 -11.53
C VAL A 196 -13.36 -12.34 -10.51
N ARG A 197 -12.87 -13.55 -10.29
CA ARG A 197 -13.39 -14.52 -9.33
C ARG A 197 -12.29 -14.99 -8.42
N PHE A 198 -12.63 -15.33 -7.19
CA PHE A 198 -11.69 -15.80 -6.18
C PHE A 198 -12.04 -17.21 -5.76
N ARG A 199 -11.04 -18.08 -5.66
CA ARG A 199 -11.12 -19.39 -5.05
C ARG A 199 -10.33 -19.35 -3.75
N LEU A 200 -11.01 -19.59 -2.65
CA LEU A 200 -10.50 -19.37 -1.31
C LEU A 200 -10.36 -20.70 -0.59
N TYR A 201 -9.19 -20.93 -0.02
CA TYR A 201 -8.97 -22.06 0.87
C TYR A 201 -8.16 -21.65 2.08
N SER A 202 -8.67 -22.00 3.26
CA SER A 202 -8.00 -21.76 4.54
C SER A 202 -8.41 -22.83 5.57
N PRO A 203 -7.62 -23.04 6.64
CA PRO A 203 -8.12 -23.70 7.84
C PRO A 203 -9.34 -22.96 8.40
N ALA A 204 -10.26 -23.67 9.05
CA ALA A 204 -11.51 -23.11 9.58
C ALA A 204 -11.29 -21.91 10.56
N SER A 205 -10.17 -21.89 11.30
CA SER A 205 -9.83 -20.79 12.20
C SER A 205 -9.34 -19.52 11.47
N LEU A 206 -9.01 -19.63 10.18
CA LEU A 206 -8.39 -18.57 9.37
C LEU A 206 -9.25 -18.18 8.15
N GLU A 207 -10.53 -18.48 8.20
CA GLU A 207 -11.48 -18.15 7.12
C GLU A 207 -11.60 -16.64 6.90
N LEU A 208 -11.92 -16.28 5.66
CA LEU A 208 -12.18 -14.89 5.28
C LEU A 208 -13.35 -14.32 6.11
N PRO A 209 -13.24 -13.10 6.66
CA PRO A 209 -14.30 -12.48 7.44
C PRO A 209 -15.62 -12.38 6.67
N ARG A 210 -16.74 -12.57 7.38
CA ARG A 210 -18.09 -12.57 6.80
C ARG A 210 -18.42 -11.30 6.03
N GLU A 211 -17.92 -10.16 6.45
CA GLU A 211 -18.12 -8.86 5.80
C GLU A 211 -17.74 -8.83 4.31
N PHE A 212 -16.84 -9.72 3.87
CA PHE A 212 -16.49 -9.86 2.45
C PHE A 212 -17.60 -10.57 1.65
N PHE A 213 -18.37 -11.46 2.30
CA PHE A 213 -19.47 -12.20 1.69
C PHE A 213 -20.81 -11.44 1.75
N ASP A 214 -20.90 -10.42 2.58
CA ASP A 214 -22.12 -9.59 2.71
C ASP A 214 -22.18 -8.46 1.67
N ARG A 215 -21.19 -8.37 0.78
CA ARG A 215 -21.12 -7.37 -0.30
C ARG A 215 -21.90 -7.83 -1.54
N ASP A 216 -22.37 -6.90 -2.35
CA ASP A 216 -23.18 -7.17 -3.57
C ASP A 216 -22.50 -8.11 -4.58
N ASP A 217 -21.17 -8.17 -4.58
CA ASP A 217 -20.37 -9.02 -5.44
C ASP A 217 -19.82 -10.28 -4.76
N ALA A 218 -20.40 -10.69 -3.64
CA ALA A 218 -19.99 -11.87 -2.87
C ALA A 218 -20.01 -13.18 -3.70
N HIS A 219 -20.86 -13.26 -4.73
CA HIS A 219 -20.90 -14.40 -5.67
C HIS A 219 -19.58 -14.64 -6.41
N ARG A 220 -18.66 -13.70 -6.36
CA ARG A 220 -17.30 -13.86 -6.89
C ARG A 220 -16.38 -14.67 -5.98
N LEU A 221 -16.77 -14.90 -4.72
CA LEU A 221 -15.98 -15.59 -3.70
C LEU A 221 -16.46 -17.05 -3.60
N LEU A 222 -15.63 -17.99 -3.97
CA LEU A 222 -15.89 -19.43 -3.86
C LEU A 222 -14.97 -20.02 -2.79
N VAL A 223 -15.53 -20.51 -1.69
CA VAL A 223 -14.81 -21.29 -0.69
C VAL A 223 -14.62 -22.71 -1.22
N CYS A 224 -13.40 -23.19 -1.17
CA CYS A 224 -13.00 -24.53 -1.65
C CYS A 224 -12.71 -25.45 -0.47
N ASP A 225 -12.94 -26.75 -0.65
CA ASP A 225 -12.71 -27.76 0.39
C ASP A 225 -11.25 -28.21 0.46
N SER A 226 -10.43 -27.87 -0.52
CA SER A 226 -9.01 -28.23 -0.58
C SER A 226 -8.18 -27.24 -1.39
N VAL A 227 -6.86 -27.27 -1.16
CA VAL A 227 -5.87 -26.54 -1.99
C VAL A 227 -5.98 -26.97 -3.46
N GLN A 228 -6.13 -28.27 -3.70
CA GLN A 228 -6.25 -28.83 -5.07
C GLN A 228 -7.47 -28.26 -5.79
N GLU A 229 -8.58 -28.12 -5.09
CA GLU A 229 -9.79 -27.52 -5.64
C GLU A 229 -9.58 -26.04 -5.92
N ALA A 230 -8.99 -25.30 -4.98
CA ALA A 230 -8.71 -23.86 -5.16
C ALA A 230 -7.83 -23.60 -6.40
N LEU A 231 -6.88 -24.48 -6.68
CA LEU A 231 -5.93 -24.37 -7.80
C LEU A 231 -6.44 -24.92 -9.14
N ARG A 232 -7.63 -25.55 -9.20
CA ARG A 232 -8.23 -25.98 -10.46
C ARG A 232 -8.71 -24.76 -11.24
N GLY A 233 -8.09 -24.47 -12.38
CA GLY A 233 -8.45 -23.35 -13.24
C GLY A 233 -8.33 -23.63 -14.69
#